data_d503342be0887495c80381dd080450fd
#
_entry.id   d503342be0887495c80381dd080450fd
#
_cell.length_a   1.000
_cell.length_b   1.000
_cell.length_c   1.000
_cell.angle_alpha   90.00
_cell.angle_beta   90.00
_cell.angle_gamma   90.00
#
_symmetry.space_group_name_H-M   'P 1'
#
loop_
_entity.id
_entity.type
_entity.pdbx_description
1 polymer ?
#
loop_
_entity_poly.entity_id
_entity_poly.type
_entity_poly.pdbx_seq_one_letter_code
_entity_poly.pdbx_strand_id
1 'polypeptide(L)'
;MKLWLLAVVLTVLQGCALTVSDPRALKPIDSFAPLAGDARVWVEPGYEAYGVRVAEALPAAIAKVEAAHYLPFSRPPRVYVCGSEDCFKRYVMTPKLSAAVVPDNRLILSPNLDGREKHRLPALVTHELAHLHLGQRIGHYHSTLPVWFHEGWASLTADGGGADYATDAQAWAAARAGRRVNLTVRDAPDKRHRARASQLNIFEFYRQSMLLVGWLKAQDETRFRQLALAVQDNTDFEIAFWNIYGQAPATRLAGFFDGVPNETTAANDNQAVQAAPAKP
;
A
#
# COMPACT_ATOMS: atom_id res chain seq x y z
N MET A 1 -8.35 -71.56 -36.00
CA MET A 1 -8.79 -70.27 -35.46
C MET A 1 -8.15 -70.09 -34.09
N LYS A 2 -7.11 -69.28 -33.98
CA LYS A 2 -6.44 -68.94 -32.71
C LYS A 2 -6.75 -67.50 -32.41
N LEU A 3 -7.58 -67.22 -31.36
CA LEU A 3 -7.81 -65.91 -30.80
C LEU A 3 -6.59 -65.49 -29.98
N TRP A 4 -6.01 -64.36 -30.34
CA TRP A 4 -5.02 -63.67 -29.52
C TRP A 4 -5.74 -62.61 -28.70
N LEU A 5 -5.73 -62.79 -27.37
CA LEU A 5 -6.15 -61.80 -26.37
C LEU A 5 -4.99 -60.79 -26.20
N LEU A 6 -5.21 -59.53 -26.66
CA LEU A 6 -4.32 -58.42 -26.32
C LEU A 6 -4.73 -57.91 -24.90
N ALA A 7 -3.88 -58.13 -23.94
CA ALA A 7 -3.97 -57.52 -22.64
C ALA A 7 -3.36 -56.08 -22.75
N VAL A 8 -4.21 -55.06 -22.65
CA VAL A 8 -3.77 -53.68 -22.52
C VAL A 8 -3.44 -53.43 -21.05
N VAL A 9 -2.16 -53.30 -20.75
CA VAL A 9 -1.67 -52.85 -19.43
C VAL A 9 -1.76 -51.35 -19.39
N LEU A 10 -2.77 -50.79 -18.68
CA LEU A 10 -2.85 -49.38 -18.32
C LEU A 10 -1.86 -49.12 -17.17
N THR A 11 -0.70 -48.58 -17.47
CA THR A 11 0.20 -48.01 -16.50
C THR A 11 -0.33 -46.65 -16.07
N VAL A 12 -0.95 -46.59 -14.90
CA VAL A 12 -1.32 -45.34 -14.23
C VAL A 12 -0.02 -44.70 -13.73
N LEU A 13 0.49 -43.71 -14.47
CA LEU A 13 1.53 -42.80 -14.02
C LEU A 13 0.92 -41.94 -12.88
N GLN A 14 1.11 -42.35 -11.64
CA GLN A 14 0.94 -41.47 -10.49
C GLN A 14 2.06 -40.44 -10.54
N GLY A 15 1.78 -39.31 -11.22
CA GLY A 15 2.61 -38.13 -11.11
C GLY A 15 2.52 -37.60 -9.66
N CYS A 16 3.58 -37.77 -8.89
CA CYS A 16 3.79 -36.98 -7.69
C CYS A 16 3.82 -35.52 -8.12
N ALA A 17 2.67 -34.82 -8.01
CA ALA A 17 2.65 -33.39 -8.03
C ALA A 17 3.45 -32.93 -6.80
N LEU A 18 4.71 -32.57 -7.02
CA LEU A 18 5.47 -31.76 -6.08
C LEU A 18 4.68 -30.45 -5.96
N THR A 19 3.83 -30.34 -4.95
CA THR A 19 3.25 -29.08 -4.53
C THR A 19 4.43 -28.26 -4.00
N VAL A 20 5.04 -27.49 -4.90
CA VAL A 20 5.87 -26.36 -4.47
C VAL A 20 4.96 -25.51 -3.65
N SER A 21 5.11 -25.52 -2.33
CA SER A 21 4.37 -24.66 -1.44
C SER A 21 4.73 -23.24 -1.88
N ASP A 22 3.76 -22.51 -2.44
CA ASP A 22 3.92 -21.10 -2.76
C ASP A 22 4.44 -20.41 -1.48
N PRO A 23 5.62 -19.79 -1.48
CA PRO A 23 6.12 -19.07 -0.31
C PRO A 23 5.18 -17.96 0.14
N ARG A 24 4.19 -17.62 -0.69
CA ARG A 24 3.09 -16.71 -0.40
C ARG A 24 1.86 -17.41 0.17
N ALA A 25 1.90 -18.74 0.34
CA ALA A 25 0.79 -19.50 0.92
C ALA A 25 0.41 -18.94 2.29
N LEU A 26 -0.90 -18.83 2.51
CA LEU A 26 -1.46 -18.34 3.76
C LEU A 26 -0.94 -19.13 4.95
N LYS A 27 -0.19 -18.46 5.82
CA LYS A 27 0.24 -19.07 7.08
C LYS A 27 -0.94 -19.10 8.07
N PRO A 28 -1.09 -20.16 8.85
CA PRO A 28 -2.09 -20.22 9.91
C PRO A 28 -1.96 -19.04 10.87
N ILE A 29 -3.09 -18.52 11.34
CA ILE A 29 -3.15 -17.39 12.30
C ILE A 29 -3.48 -17.85 13.72
N ASP A 30 -3.31 -19.12 14.00
CA ASP A 30 -3.58 -19.79 15.27
C ASP A 30 -2.71 -19.29 16.43
N SER A 31 -1.64 -18.55 16.12
CA SER A 31 -0.79 -17.90 17.11
C SER A 31 -1.33 -16.55 17.63
N PHE A 32 -2.46 -16.08 17.11
CA PHE A 32 -3.10 -14.83 17.56
C PHE A 32 -4.39 -15.14 18.32
N ALA A 33 -4.67 -14.36 19.35
CA ALA A 33 -5.93 -14.34 20.09
C ALA A 33 -6.72 -13.06 19.77
N PRO A 34 -8.06 -13.10 19.70
CA PRO A 34 -8.85 -11.90 19.54
C PRO A 34 -8.70 -11.00 20.76
N LEU A 35 -8.56 -9.69 20.52
CA LEU A 35 -8.49 -8.72 21.59
C LEU A 35 -9.86 -8.58 22.27
N ALA A 36 -9.89 -8.65 23.61
CA ALA A 36 -11.10 -8.36 24.35
C ALA A 36 -11.56 -6.93 24.09
N GLY A 37 -12.83 -6.77 23.69
CA GLY A 37 -13.43 -5.46 23.39
C GLY A 37 -13.35 -5.00 21.92
N ASP A 38 -12.49 -5.58 21.08
CA ASP A 38 -12.48 -5.26 19.66
C ASP A 38 -12.15 -6.50 18.79
N ALA A 39 -13.17 -7.12 18.23
CA ALA A 39 -13.03 -8.33 17.38
C ALA A 39 -12.27 -8.12 16.07
N ARG A 40 -11.95 -6.88 15.71
CA ARG A 40 -11.15 -6.54 14.52
C ARG A 40 -9.66 -6.73 14.76
N VAL A 41 -9.22 -6.71 16.02
CA VAL A 41 -7.81 -6.78 16.43
C VAL A 41 -7.51 -8.18 16.98
N TRP A 42 -6.48 -8.79 16.44
CA TRP A 42 -5.96 -10.08 16.89
C TRP A 42 -4.52 -9.90 17.32
N VAL A 43 -4.16 -10.40 18.49
CA VAL A 43 -2.90 -10.06 19.16
C VAL A 43 -2.11 -11.33 19.44
N GLU A 44 -0.79 -11.28 19.26
CA GLU A 44 0.13 -12.26 19.84
C GLU A 44 -0.03 -12.25 21.37
N PRO A 45 -0.29 -13.39 22.03
CA PRO A 45 -0.50 -13.44 23.46
C PRO A 45 0.63 -12.78 24.26
N GLY A 46 0.27 -11.97 25.26
CA GLY A 46 1.20 -11.19 26.08
C GLY A 46 1.44 -9.76 25.58
N TYR A 47 0.84 -9.36 24.45
CA TYR A 47 0.99 -8.01 23.87
C TYR A 47 -0.35 -7.26 23.76
N GLU A 48 -1.30 -7.57 24.65
CA GLU A 48 -2.66 -7.01 24.63
C GLU A 48 -2.65 -5.48 24.74
N ALA A 49 -1.72 -4.90 25.50
CA ALA A 49 -1.58 -3.44 25.63
C ALA A 49 -1.24 -2.77 24.28
N TYR A 50 -0.45 -3.43 23.43
CA TYR A 50 -0.23 -2.95 22.05
C TYR A 50 -1.51 -3.07 21.23
N GLY A 51 -2.21 -4.20 21.33
CA GLY A 51 -3.50 -4.40 20.67
C GLY A 51 -4.53 -3.32 21.02
N VAL A 52 -4.60 -2.88 22.29
CA VAL A 52 -5.50 -1.80 22.73
C VAL A 52 -5.17 -0.50 21.98
N ARG A 53 -3.91 -0.11 21.90
CA ARG A 53 -3.51 1.12 21.16
C ARG A 53 -3.87 1.05 19.66
N VAL A 54 -3.76 -0.14 19.07
CA VAL A 54 -4.19 -0.37 17.68
C VAL A 54 -5.70 -0.21 17.58
N ALA A 55 -6.48 -0.82 18.48
CA ALA A 55 -7.93 -0.72 18.51
C ALA A 55 -8.41 0.74 18.65
N GLU A 56 -7.73 1.54 19.47
CA GLU A 56 -7.99 2.97 19.65
C GLU A 56 -7.76 3.77 18.36
N ALA A 57 -6.75 3.42 17.56
CA ALA A 57 -6.43 4.10 16.30
C ALA A 57 -7.38 3.72 15.15
N LEU A 58 -7.97 2.52 15.17
CA LEU A 58 -8.73 1.97 14.05
C LEU A 58 -9.96 2.79 13.63
N PRO A 59 -10.82 3.31 14.51
CA PRO A 59 -12.02 4.03 14.09
C PRO A 59 -11.70 5.25 13.22
N ALA A 60 -10.74 6.06 13.63
CA ALA A 60 -10.31 7.24 12.88
C ALA A 60 -9.63 6.87 11.56
N ALA A 61 -8.78 5.83 11.57
CA ALA A 61 -8.11 5.35 10.36
C ALA A 61 -9.09 4.78 9.33
N ILE A 62 -10.08 3.99 9.76
CA ILE A 62 -11.14 3.45 8.90
C ILE A 62 -11.94 4.59 8.27
N ALA A 63 -12.44 5.53 9.08
CA ALA A 63 -13.23 6.66 8.59
C ALA A 63 -12.45 7.48 7.56
N LYS A 64 -11.15 7.69 7.79
CA LYS A 64 -10.28 8.42 6.89
C LYS A 64 -10.07 7.71 5.55
N VAL A 65 -9.86 6.39 5.59
CA VAL A 65 -9.72 5.58 4.36
C VAL A 65 -11.02 5.58 3.57
N GLU A 66 -12.16 5.36 4.21
CA GLU A 66 -13.46 5.34 3.54
C GLU A 66 -13.78 6.69 2.88
N ALA A 67 -13.48 7.79 3.56
CA ALA A 67 -13.65 9.14 3.01
C ALA A 67 -12.71 9.37 1.80
N ALA A 68 -11.44 9.00 1.90
CA ALA A 68 -10.45 9.20 0.84
C ALA A 68 -10.65 8.28 -0.37
N HIS A 69 -11.23 7.10 -0.14
CA HIS A 69 -11.50 6.10 -1.18
C HIS A 69 -12.94 6.16 -1.71
N TYR A 70 -13.79 7.03 -1.14
CA TYR A 70 -15.17 7.27 -1.55
C TYR A 70 -16.13 6.08 -1.43
N LEU A 71 -15.72 5.00 -0.77
CA LEU A 71 -16.49 3.78 -0.54
C LEU A 71 -16.17 3.21 0.85
N PRO A 72 -17.14 2.56 1.52
CA PRO A 72 -16.86 1.85 2.76
C PRO A 72 -16.00 0.62 2.51
N PHE A 73 -15.40 0.05 3.55
CA PHE A 73 -14.82 -1.29 3.48
C PHE A 73 -15.86 -2.32 3.04
N SER A 74 -15.52 -3.25 2.15
CA SER A 74 -16.45 -4.30 1.71
C SER A 74 -16.72 -5.34 2.80
N ARG A 75 -15.79 -5.46 3.75
CA ARG A 75 -15.91 -6.26 4.98
C ARG A 75 -15.08 -5.61 6.09
N PRO A 76 -15.44 -5.79 7.38
CA PRO A 76 -14.66 -5.23 8.48
C PRO A 76 -13.17 -5.60 8.36
N PRO A 77 -12.25 -4.64 8.48
CA PRO A 77 -10.82 -4.93 8.44
C PRO A 77 -10.41 -5.77 9.65
N ARG A 78 -9.44 -6.68 9.43
CA ARG A 78 -8.80 -7.43 10.50
C ARG A 78 -7.33 -7.08 10.57
N VAL A 79 -6.86 -6.78 11.78
CA VAL A 79 -5.49 -6.37 12.07
C VAL A 79 -4.86 -7.38 13.01
N TYR A 80 -3.68 -7.86 12.66
CA TYR A 80 -2.92 -8.83 13.43
C TYR A 80 -1.68 -8.14 14.00
N VAL A 81 -1.56 -8.15 15.29
CA VAL A 81 -0.56 -7.41 16.05
C VAL A 81 0.53 -8.36 16.53
N CYS A 82 1.70 -8.28 15.93
CA CYS A 82 2.88 -8.97 16.41
C CYS A 82 3.64 -8.12 17.42
N GLY A 83 3.78 -8.62 18.65
CA GLY A 83 4.56 -8.00 19.68
C GLY A 83 6.02 -8.43 19.66
N SER A 84 6.35 -9.54 18.98
CA SER A 84 7.71 -10.04 18.80
C SER A 84 8.17 -9.97 17.33
N GLU A 85 9.51 -9.86 17.13
CA GLU A 85 10.09 -9.94 15.78
C GLU A 85 9.86 -11.30 15.12
N ASP A 86 9.86 -12.37 15.90
CA ASP A 86 9.67 -13.73 15.39
C ASP A 86 8.24 -13.94 14.88
N CYS A 87 7.25 -13.37 15.57
CA CYS A 87 5.88 -13.30 15.05
C CYS A 87 5.87 -12.57 13.71
N PHE A 88 6.41 -11.37 13.64
CA PHE A 88 6.37 -10.56 12.41
C PHE A 88 7.09 -11.23 11.25
N LYS A 89 8.29 -11.77 11.46
CA LYS A 89 9.07 -12.51 10.45
C LYS A 89 8.36 -13.76 9.92
N ARG A 90 7.47 -14.34 10.71
CA ARG A 90 6.67 -15.49 10.28
C ARG A 90 5.72 -15.14 9.13
N TYR A 91 5.15 -13.94 9.14
CA TYR A 91 4.12 -13.51 8.19
C TYR A 91 4.63 -12.57 7.12
N VAL A 92 5.65 -11.79 7.40
CA VAL A 92 6.17 -10.73 6.53
C VAL A 92 7.59 -11.07 6.08
N MET A 93 7.75 -11.30 4.76
CA MET A 93 9.04 -11.69 4.17
C MET A 93 10.10 -10.58 4.23
N THR A 94 9.70 -9.33 4.48
CA THR A 94 10.60 -8.18 4.58
C THR A 94 10.60 -7.66 6.02
N PRO A 95 11.42 -8.21 6.91
CA PRO A 95 11.35 -7.94 8.36
C PRO A 95 11.72 -6.50 8.76
N LYS A 96 12.21 -5.69 7.82
CA LYS A 96 12.50 -4.26 8.04
C LYS A 96 11.28 -3.36 7.91
N LEU A 97 10.14 -3.88 7.48
CA LEU A 97 8.89 -3.14 7.42
C LEU A 97 8.32 -2.97 8.83
N SER A 98 7.55 -1.92 9.03
CA SER A 98 6.84 -1.68 10.29
C SER A 98 5.41 -2.21 10.25
N ALA A 99 4.85 -2.37 9.05
CA ALA A 99 3.55 -2.98 8.79
C ALA A 99 3.53 -3.55 7.36
N ALA A 100 2.60 -4.44 7.07
CA ALA A 100 2.36 -4.95 5.73
C ALA A 100 0.97 -5.55 5.58
N VAL A 101 0.32 -5.31 4.44
CA VAL A 101 -0.79 -6.14 3.98
C VAL A 101 -0.19 -7.35 3.25
N VAL A 102 -0.55 -8.54 3.71
CA VAL A 102 -0.09 -9.82 3.15
C VAL A 102 -1.24 -10.52 2.41
N PRO A 103 -0.98 -11.62 1.66
CA PRO A 103 -2.02 -12.39 1.00
C PRO A 103 -3.22 -12.67 1.91
N ASP A 104 -4.42 -12.79 1.31
CA ASP A 104 -5.73 -12.88 2.00
C ASP A 104 -6.13 -11.58 2.73
N ASN A 105 -5.54 -10.45 2.32
CA ASN A 105 -5.87 -9.15 2.89
C ASN A 105 -5.77 -9.11 4.42
N ARG A 106 -4.66 -9.60 4.95
CA ARG A 106 -4.32 -9.54 6.36
C ARG A 106 -3.35 -8.38 6.59
N LEU A 107 -3.72 -7.46 7.45
CA LEU A 107 -2.82 -6.41 7.92
C LEU A 107 -2.03 -6.92 9.12
N ILE A 108 -0.72 -7.04 8.99
CA ILE A 108 0.19 -7.46 10.04
C ILE A 108 1.01 -6.26 10.53
N LEU A 109 0.99 -5.99 11.83
CA LEU A 109 1.75 -4.91 12.46
C LEU A 109 2.98 -5.45 13.20
N SER A 110 4.10 -4.74 13.05
CA SER A 110 5.40 -5.07 13.63
C SER A 110 5.53 -4.54 15.07
N PRO A 111 6.33 -5.18 15.94
CA PRO A 111 6.67 -4.65 17.26
C PRO A 111 7.36 -3.28 17.24
N ASN A 112 7.93 -2.87 16.09
CA ASN A 112 8.51 -1.53 15.95
C ASN A 112 7.50 -0.41 16.25
N LEU A 113 6.21 -0.63 15.88
CA LEU A 113 5.13 0.32 16.12
C LEU A 113 4.64 0.36 17.57
N ASP A 114 5.09 -0.55 18.40
CA ASP A 114 4.93 -0.47 19.86
C ASP A 114 6.14 0.16 20.56
N GLY A 115 7.30 0.08 19.92
CA GLY A 115 8.57 0.58 20.42
C GLY A 115 9.01 1.91 19.80
N ARG A 116 10.13 1.85 19.08
CA ARG A 116 10.83 3.02 18.52
C ARG A 116 10.00 3.86 17.55
N GLU A 117 9.01 3.27 16.90
CA GLU A 117 8.19 3.92 15.87
C GLU A 117 6.74 4.11 16.33
N LYS A 118 6.46 4.05 17.63
CA LYS A 118 5.07 4.13 18.13
C LYS A 118 4.34 5.41 17.72
N HIS A 119 5.07 6.51 17.54
CA HIS A 119 4.52 7.79 17.08
C HIS A 119 3.96 7.71 15.65
N ARG A 120 4.42 6.75 14.86
CA ARG A 120 3.95 6.51 13.48
C ARG A 120 2.72 5.60 13.40
N LEU A 121 2.33 4.95 14.51
CA LEU A 121 1.27 3.95 14.54
C LEU A 121 -0.02 4.41 13.84
N PRO A 122 -0.64 5.57 14.16
CA PRO A 122 -1.90 5.97 13.54
C PRO A 122 -1.77 6.18 12.02
N ALA A 123 -0.67 6.81 11.60
CA ALA A 123 -0.43 7.09 10.18
C ALA A 123 -0.17 5.81 9.38
N LEU A 124 0.67 4.89 9.90
CA LEU A 124 0.95 3.63 9.24
C LEU A 124 -0.26 2.70 9.22
N VAL A 125 -1.05 2.65 10.28
CA VAL A 125 -2.31 1.90 10.27
C VAL A 125 -3.23 2.42 9.17
N THR A 126 -3.35 3.75 9.02
CA THR A 126 -4.16 4.35 7.95
C THR A 126 -3.62 4.00 6.56
N HIS A 127 -2.31 4.07 6.35
CA HIS A 127 -1.65 3.72 5.10
C HIS A 127 -1.92 2.26 4.69
N GLU A 128 -1.70 1.34 5.61
CA GLU A 128 -1.91 -0.08 5.35
C GLU A 128 -3.40 -0.44 5.21
N LEU A 129 -4.27 0.26 5.93
CA LEU A 129 -5.73 0.11 5.74
C LEU A 129 -6.17 0.58 4.35
N ALA A 130 -5.52 1.58 3.76
CA ALA A 130 -5.79 1.97 2.37
C ALA A 130 -5.44 0.84 1.39
N HIS A 131 -4.31 0.16 1.59
CA HIS A 131 -3.97 -1.05 0.83
C HIS A 131 -4.97 -2.17 1.05
N LEU A 132 -5.36 -2.42 2.30
CA LEU A 132 -6.34 -3.44 2.66
C LEU A 132 -7.70 -3.17 2.01
N HIS A 133 -8.15 -1.91 2.01
CA HIS A 133 -9.40 -1.49 1.39
C HIS A 133 -9.43 -1.79 -0.12
N LEU A 134 -8.37 -1.43 -0.84
CA LEU A 134 -8.21 -1.78 -2.25
C LEU A 134 -8.15 -3.29 -2.45
N GLY A 135 -7.36 -3.99 -1.63
CA GLY A 135 -7.21 -5.43 -1.69
C GLY A 135 -8.50 -6.21 -1.48
N GLN A 136 -9.44 -5.69 -0.69
CA GLN A 136 -10.76 -6.28 -0.53
C GLN A 136 -11.63 -6.23 -1.79
N ARG A 137 -11.33 -5.30 -2.72
CA ARG A 137 -12.11 -5.08 -3.95
C ARG A 137 -11.45 -5.70 -5.18
N ILE A 138 -10.16 -5.46 -5.35
CA ILE A 138 -9.44 -5.82 -6.58
C ILE A 138 -8.34 -6.87 -6.35
N GLY A 139 -8.29 -7.47 -5.17
CA GLY A 139 -7.29 -8.48 -4.81
C GLY A 139 -5.98 -7.89 -4.30
N HIS A 140 -5.20 -8.71 -3.59
CA HIS A 140 -3.99 -8.27 -2.88
C HIS A 140 -2.89 -7.73 -3.79
N TYR A 141 -2.70 -8.31 -4.96
CA TYR A 141 -1.57 -7.96 -5.83
C TYR A 141 -1.82 -6.77 -6.76
N HIS A 142 -3.03 -6.26 -6.85
CA HIS A 142 -3.39 -5.05 -7.61
C HIS A 142 -2.61 -4.90 -8.93
N SER A 143 -2.49 -5.99 -9.70
CA SER A 143 -1.71 -6.00 -10.94
C SER A 143 -2.13 -4.95 -11.96
N THR A 144 -3.32 -4.42 -11.80
CA THR A 144 -3.91 -3.37 -12.64
C THR A 144 -3.52 -1.96 -12.22
N LEU A 145 -2.93 -1.77 -11.02
CA LEU A 145 -2.56 -0.45 -10.51
C LEU A 145 -1.05 -0.20 -10.60
N PRO A 146 -0.62 0.95 -11.14
CA PRO A 146 0.77 1.35 -11.05
C PRO A 146 1.20 1.54 -9.58
N VAL A 147 2.40 1.09 -9.23
CA VAL A 147 2.91 1.17 -7.85
C VAL A 147 2.94 2.61 -7.34
N TRP A 148 3.30 3.59 -8.20
CA TRP A 148 3.30 4.99 -7.80
C TRP A 148 1.90 5.51 -7.42
N PHE A 149 0.86 5.07 -8.12
CA PHE A 149 -0.52 5.47 -7.80
C PHE A 149 -0.99 4.82 -6.51
N HIS A 150 -0.75 3.52 -6.37
CA HIS A 150 -1.15 2.74 -5.21
C HIS A 150 -0.49 3.25 -3.90
N GLU A 151 0.84 3.40 -3.90
CA GLU A 151 1.59 3.90 -2.75
C GLU A 151 1.33 5.40 -2.50
N GLY A 152 1.22 6.17 -3.57
CA GLY A 152 0.91 7.59 -3.48
C GLY A 152 -0.45 7.86 -2.87
N TRP A 153 -1.47 7.07 -3.26
CA TRP A 153 -2.81 7.22 -2.72
C TRP A 153 -2.89 6.79 -1.25
N ALA A 154 -2.26 5.67 -0.89
CA ALA A 154 -2.19 5.24 0.51
C ALA A 154 -1.47 6.27 1.39
N SER A 155 -0.33 6.82 0.94
CA SER A 155 0.41 7.84 1.67
C SER A 155 -0.36 9.16 1.77
N LEU A 156 -1.05 9.57 0.71
CA LEU A 156 -1.92 10.76 0.73
C LEU A 156 -3.08 10.58 1.72
N THR A 157 -3.72 9.43 1.72
CA THR A 157 -4.79 9.07 2.65
C THR A 157 -4.31 9.12 4.10
N ALA A 158 -3.04 8.80 4.34
CA ALA A 158 -2.43 8.77 5.67
C ALA A 158 -1.72 10.08 6.08
N ASP A 159 -1.98 11.22 5.39
CA ASP A 159 -1.29 12.51 5.61
C ASP A 159 0.24 12.40 5.58
N GLY A 160 0.77 11.58 4.68
CA GLY A 160 2.20 11.33 4.53
C GLY A 160 2.69 10.07 5.24
N GLY A 161 1.85 9.33 5.96
CA GLY A 161 2.21 8.02 6.51
C GLY A 161 2.70 7.07 5.42
N GLY A 162 3.79 6.34 5.68
CA GLY A 162 4.50 5.53 4.68
C GLY A 162 5.50 6.31 3.81
N ALA A 163 5.30 7.62 3.62
CA ALA A 163 6.21 8.51 2.87
C ALA A 163 6.99 9.49 3.77
N ASP A 164 6.96 9.30 5.07
CA ASP A 164 7.48 10.21 6.10
C ASP A 164 9.00 10.17 6.30
N TYR A 165 9.71 9.24 5.65
CA TYR A 165 11.18 9.21 5.65
C TYR A 165 11.84 10.16 4.65
N ALA A 166 11.07 10.81 3.78
CA ALA A 166 11.53 11.88 2.91
C ALA A 166 10.61 13.10 3.05
N THR A 167 11.20 14.29 3.01
CA THR A 167 10.45 15.55 3.01
C THR A 167 10.03 15.95 1.58
N ASP A 168 9.07 16.87 1.46
CA ASP A 168 8.70 17.46 0.17
C ASP A 168 9.92 18.13 -0.50
N ALA A 169 10.72 18.85 0.29
CA ALA A 169 11.93 19.49 -0.21
C ALA A 169 12.93 18.50 -0.83
N GLN A 170 13.13 17.33 -0.21
CA GLN A 170 13.97 16.27 -0.76
C GLN A 170 13.38 15.67 -2.05
N ALA A 171 12.06 15.42 -2.06
CA ALA A 171 11.36 14.93 -3.24
C ALA A 171 11.46 15.93 -4.41
N TRP A 172 11.28 17.22 -4.15
CA TRP A 172 11.41 18.30 -5.15
C TRP A 172 12.85 18.46 -5.62
N ALA A 173 13.83 18.38 -4.73
CA ALA A 173 15.25 18.42 -5.10
C ALA A 173 15.61 17.27 -6.06
N ALA A 174 15.13 16.06 -5.78
CA ALA A 174 15.30 14.93 -6.67
C ALA A 174 14.65 15.17 -8.05
N ALA A 175 13.43 15.71 -8.06
CA ALA A 175 12.71 16.00 -9.31
C ALA A 175 13.40 17.08 -10.16
N ARG A 176 13.95 18.13 -9.54
CA ARG A 176 14.77 19.15 -10.20
C ARG A 176 16.05 18.58 -10.81
N ALA A 177 16.65 17.61 -10.13
CA ALA A 177 17.81 16.87 -10.63
C ALA A 177 17.48 15.85 -11.74
N GLY A 178 16.26 15.85 -12.27
CA GLY A 178 15.80 14.92 -13.30
C GLY A 178 15.42 13.54 -12.80
N ARG A 179 15.54 13.27 -11.49
CA ARG A 179 15.15 12.01 -10.85
C ARG A 179 13.67 12.06 -10.51
N ARG A 180 12.86 11.48 -11.38
CA ARG A 180 11.39 11.56 -11.32
C ARG A 180 10.77 10.17 -11.36
N VAL A 181 9.62 10.02 -10.72
CA VAL A 181 8.83 8.78 -10.81
C VAL A 181 8.60 8.44 -12.28
N ASN A 182 8.99 7.24 -12.67
CA ASN A 182 8.78 6.74 -14.03
C ASN A 182 7.35 6.22 -14.18
N LEU A 183 6.53 6.99 -14.88
CA LEU A 183 5.10 6.71 -15.07
C LEU A 183 4.84 5.64 -16.13
N THR A 184 5.84 5.29 -16.94
CA THR A 184 5.71 4.32 -18.04
C THR A 184 6.07 2.89 -17.63
N VAL A 185 6.67 2.70 -16.46
CA VAL A 185 7.07 1.38 -15.95
C VAL A 185 5.89 0.75 -15.22
N ARG A 186 5.19 -0.17 -15.88
CA ARG A 186 3.96 -0.76 -15.38
C ARG A 186 4.17 -2.02 -14.54
N ASP A 187 5.10 -2.89 -14.91
CA ASP A 187 5.01 -4.31 -14.57
C ASP A 187 6.01 -4.84 -13.55
N ALA A 188 6.78 -4.00 -12.87
CA ALA A 188 7.66 -4.50 -11.83
C ALA A 188 6.89 -4.66 -10.51
N PRO A 189 6.75 -5.86 -9.97
CA PRO A 189 6.02 -6.10 -8.73
C PRO A 189 6.78 -5.59 -7.49
N ASP A 190 8.08 -5.31 -7.62
CA ASP A 190 8.92 -4.85 -6.51
C ASP A 190 9.02 -3.32 -6.50
N LYS A 191 8.55 -2.70 -5.43
CA LYS A 191 8.61 -1.25 -5.18
C LYS A 191 10.03 -0.68 -5.28
N ARG A 192 11.04 -1.44 -4.81
CA ARG A 192 12.44 -1.03 -4.90
C ARG A 192 12.95 -1.02 -6.34
N HIS A 193 12.49 -1.97 -7.14
CA HIS A 193 12.78 -1.97 -8.57
C HIS A 193 12.20 -0.73 -9.25
N ARG A 194 10.98 -0.34 -8.90
CA ARG A 194 10.33 0.88 -9.41
C ARG A 194 11.08 2.13 -9.01
N ALA A 195 11.51 2.25 -7.76
CA ALA A 195 12.32 3.36 -7.30
C ALA A 195 13.66 3.46 -8.08
N ARG A 196 14.35 2.34 -8.28
CA ARG A 196 15.59 2.29 -9.08
C ARG A 196 15.36 2.67 -10.54
N ALA A 197 14.30 2.18 -11.17
CA ALA A 197 13.91 2.53 -12.53
C ALA A 197 13.62 4.04 -12.67
N SER A 198 13.25 4.70 -11.59
CA SER A 198 13.05 6.14 -11.47
C SER A 198 14.32 6.90 -11.04
N GLN A 199 15.44 6.21 -10.82
CA GLN A 199 16.68 6.76 -10.23
C GLN A 199 16.47 7.42 -8.85
N LEU A 200 15.45 6.98 -8.12
CA LEU A 200 15.09 7.43 -6.78
C LEU A 200 15.50 6.40 -5.74
N ASN A 201 15.77 6.84 -4.52
CA ASN A 201 15.69 5.95 -3.39
C ASN A 201 14.21 5.66 -3.06
N ILE A 202 13.95 4.63 -2.24
CA ILE A 202 12.59 4.18 -1.97
C ILE A 202 11.75 5.27 -1.27
N PHE A 203 12.35 6.08 -0.41
CA PHE A 203 11.66 7.12 0.36
C PHE A 203 11.28 8.32 -0.52
N GLU A 204 12.20 8.74 -1.41
CA GLU A 204 11.92 9.75 -2.44
C GLU A 204 10.81 9.28 -3.38
N PHE A 205 10.81 8.00 -3.75
CA PHE A 205 9.78 7.41 -4.60
C PHE A 205 8.39 7.50 -3.96
N TYR A 206 8.26 7.10 -2.69
CA TYR A 206 6.98 7.21 -1.98
C TYR A 206 6.51 8.65 -1.85
N ARG A 207 7.43 9.56 -1.50
CA ARG A 207 7.08 10.97 -1.34
C ARG A 207 6.67 11.62 -2.65
N GLN A 208 7.40 11.41 -3.74
CA GLN A 208 7.00 11.91 -5.07
C GLN A 208 5.68 11.30 -5.52
N SER A 209 5.45 10.01 -5.27
CA SER A 209 4.20 9.34 -5.59
C SER A 209 3.00 9.97 -4.86
N MET A 210 3.17 10.27 -3.57
CA MET A 210 2.15 10.96 -2.78
C MET A 210 1.84 12.35 -3.33
N LEU A 211 2.88 13.14 -3.64
CA LEU A 211 2.73 14.48 -4.19
C LEU A 211 2.05 14.46 -5.57
N LEU A 212 2.40 13.49 -6.42
CA LEU A 212 1.76 13.26 -7.73
C LEU A 212 0.26 13.00 -7.60
N VAL A 213 -0.12 12.07 -6.72
CA VAL A 213 -1.54 11.73 -6.51
C VAL A 213 -2.29 12.91 -5.89
N GLY A 214 -1.67 13.62 -4.94
CA GLY A 214 -2.23 14.82 -4.34
C GLY A 214 -2.46 15.93 -5.36
N TRP A 215 -1.49 16.17 -6.24
CA TRP A 215 -1.62 17.11 -7.34
C TRP A 215 -2.75 16.72 -8.31
N LEU A 216 -2.80 15.45 -8.72
CA LEU A 216 -3.86 14.97 -9.62
C LEU A 216 -5.25 15.18 -9.04
N LYS A 217 -5.43 14.90 -7.75
CA LYS A 217 -6.67 15.13 -7.02
C LYS A 217 -7.01 16.62 -6.94
N ALA A 218 -6.04 17.47 -6.63
CA ALA A 218 -6.23 18.91 -6.49
C ALA A 218 -6.57 19.60 -7.82
N GLN A 219 -6.14 19.07 -8.97
CA GLN A 219 -6.49 19.60 -10.28
C GLN A 219 -7.97 19.40 -10.63
N ASP A 220 -8.55 18.26 -10.26
CA ASP A 220 -9.97 17.94 -10.52
C ASP A 220 -10.41 16.78 -9.63
N GLU A 221 -10.98 17.10 -8.47
CA GLU A 221 -11.43 16.07 -7.52
C GLU A 221 -12.55 15.20 -8.08
N THR A 222 -13.41 15.76 -8.94
CA THR A 222 -14.50 14.99 -9.54
C THR A 222 -13.95 13.88 -10.45
N ARG A 223 -13.02 14.21 -11.32
CA ARG A 223 -12.36 13.21 -12.17
C ARG A 223 -11.49 12.24 -11.37
N PHE A 224 -10.81 12.73 -10.35
CA PHE A 224 -10.06 11.85 -9.45
C PHE A 224 -10.97 10.83 -8.76
N ARG A 225 -12.12 11.26 -8.27
CA ARG A 225 -13.14 10.37 -7.69
C ARG A 225 -13.63 9.33 -8.71
N GLN A 226 -13.89 9.74 -9.94
CA GLN A 226 -14.28 8.80 -11.00
C GLN A 226 -13.19 7.75 -11.25
N LEU A 227 -11.93 8.17 -11.32
CA LEU A 227 -10.79 7.25 -11.44
C LEU A 227 -10.71 6.29 -10.25
N ALA A 228 -10.82 6.82 -9.04
CA ALA A 228 -10.79 6.04 -7.81
C ALA A 228 -11.88 4.96 -7.76
N LEU A 229 -13.10 5.30 -8.22
CA LEU A 229 -14.21 4.35 -8.29
C LEU A 229 -14.01 3.31 -9.41
N ALA A 230 -13.56 3.72 -10.59
CA ALA A 230 -13.31 2.82 -11.71
C ALA A 230 -12.23 1.77 -11.39
N VAL A 231 -11.13 2.17 -10.75
CA VAL A 231 -10.09 1.22 -10.35
C VAL A 231 -10.57 0.28 -9.24
N GLN A 232 -11.43 0.73 -8.35
CA GLN A 232 -12.05 -0.11 -7.32
C GLN A 232 -13.09 -1.08 -7.87
N ASP A 233 -13.61 -0.81 -9.05
CA ASP A 233 -14.46 -1.72 -9.84
C ASP A 233 -13.62 -2.62 -10.77
N ASN A 234 -12.33 -2.74 -10.49
CA ASN A 234 -11.37 -3.57 -11.22
C ASN A 234 -11.17 -3.20 -12.70
N THR A 235 -11.50 -1.96 -13.07
CA THR A 235 -11.13 -1.43 -14.38
C THR A 235 -9.62 -1.22 -14.46
N ASP A 236 -9.01 -1.63 -15.58
CA ASP A 236 -7.58 -1.39 -15.82
C ASP A 236 -7.26 0.10 -15.68
N PHE A 237 -6.17 0.41 -14.97
CA PHE A 237 -5.83 1.80 -14.61
C PHE A 237 -5.64 2.70 -15.84
N GLU A 238 -4.96 2.23 -16.88
CA GLU A 238 -4.71 3.07 -18.06
C GLU A 238 -5.98 3.29 -18.86
N ILE A 239 -6.84 2.27 -18.94
CA ILE A 239 -8.15 2.39 -19.58
C ILE A 239 -9.03 3.37 -18.79
N ALA A 240 -9.12 3.23 -17.49
CA ALA A 240 -9.89 4.14 -16.63
C ALA A 240 -9.36 5.57 -16.75
N PHE A 241 -8.04 5.74 -16.69
CA PHE A 241 -7.40 7.04 -16.77
C PHE A 241 -7.67 7.72 -18.12
N TRP A 242 -7.53 6.98 -19.22
CA TRP A 242 -7.82 7.49 -20.56
C TRP A 242 -9.27 7.92 -20.72
N ASN A 243 -10.21 7.08 -20.28
CA ASN A 243 -11.64 7.36 -20.39
C ASN A 243 -12.05 8.62 -19.61
N ILE A 244 -11.38 8.91 -18.49
CA ILE A 244 -11.73 10.01 -17.59
C ILE A 244 -10.99 11.30 -17.96
N TYR A 245 -9.70 11.21 -18.27
CA TYR A 245 -8.87 12.39 -18.53
C TYR A 245 -8.64 12.68 -20.02
N GLY A 246 -8.99 11.75 -20.94
CA GLY A 246 -8.81 11.89 -22.38
C GLY A 246 -7.36 11.83 -22.85
N GLN A 247 -6.43 11.38 -21.99
CA GLN A 247 -5.00 11.29 -22.29
C GLN A 247 -4.31 10.27 -21.38
N ALA A 248 -3.12 9.80 -21.78
CA ALA A 248 -2.33 8.87 -20.98
C ALA A 248 -1.82 9.51 -19.67
N PRO A 249 -1.58 8.71 -18.60
CA PRO A 249 -1.04 9.21 -17.34
C PRO A 249 0.25 10.03 -17.51
N ALA A 250 1.20 9.55 -18.31
CA ALA A 250 2.47 10.25 -18.53
C ALA A 250 2.28 11.66 -19.12
N THR A 251 1.33 11.82 -20.06
CA THR A 251 1.01 13.12 -20.69
C THR A 251 0.35 14.05 -19.67
N ARG A 252 -0.66 13.56 -18.92
CA ARG A 252 -1.38 14.38 -17.94
C ARG A 252 -0.47 14.85 -16.81
N LEU A 253 0.39 13.96 -16.31
CA LEU A 253 1.22 14.20 -15.13
C LEU A 253 2.54 14.93 -15.45
N ALA A 254 2.86 15.16 -16.74
CA ALA A 254 3.99 16.00 -17.12
C ALA A 254 3.90 17.39 -16.47
N GLY A 255 2.71 18.01 -16.46
CA GLY A 255 2.47 19.30 -15.84
C GLY A 255 2.77 19.39 -14.34
N PHE A 256 2.74 18.26 -13.61
CA PHE A 256 3.19 18.22 -12.23
C PHE A 256 4.67 18.56 -12.09
N PHE A 257 5.49 17.97 -12.95
CA PHE A 257 6.94 18.19 -12.91
C PHE A 257 7.37 19.55 -13.47
N ASP A 258 6.57 20.16 -14.35
CA ASP A 258 6.80 21.51 -14.85
C ASP A 258 6.54 22.57 -13.77
N GLY A 259 5.64 22.27 -12.83
CA GLY A 259 5.32 23.10 -11.68
C GLY A 259 6.20 22.88 -10.45
N VAL A 260 7.33 22.16 -10.55
CA VAL A 260 8.23 21.92 -9.41
C VAL A 260 8.76 23.24 -8.86
N PRO A 261 8.51 23.57 -7.57
CA PRO A 261 8.92 24.84 -6.98
C PRO A 261 10.45 25.05 -7.04
N ASN A 262 10.88 26.25 -7.37
CA ASN A 262 12.28 26.63 -7.22
C ASN A 262 12.68 26.68 -5.74
N GLU A 263 13.97 26.56 -5.44
CA GLU A 263 14.46 26.52 -4.04
C GLU A 263 14.03 27.72 -3.21
N THR A 264 13.91 28.90 -3.80
CA THR A 264 13.48 30.14 -3.13
C THR A 264 12.00 30.08 -2.67
N THR A 265 11.13 29.41 -3.41
CA THR A 265 9.70 29.28 -3.08
C THR A 265 9.49 28.25 -1.96
N ALA A 266 10.23 27.15 -2.00
CA ALA A 266 10.14 26.08 -0.99
C ALA A 266 10.64 26.52 0.41
N ALA A 267 11.60 27.45 0.47
CA ALA A 267 12.08 28.02 1.73
C ALA A 267 11.03 28.93 2.40
N ASN A 268 10.30 29.69 1.62
CA ASN A 268 9.27 30.61 2.11
C ASN A 268 8.02 29.86 2.65
N ASP A 269 7.61 28.76 2.02
CA ASP A 269 6.49 27.94 2.46
C ASP A 269 6.78 27.23 3.81
N ASN A 270 8.02 26.80 4.03
CA ASN A 270 8.44 26.21 5.28
C ASN A 270 8.50 27.24 6.45
N GLN A 271 8.85 28.50 6.15
CA GLN A 271 8.80 29.57 7.16
C GLN A 271 7.36 29.98 7.50
N ALA A 272 6.45 29.97 6.53
CA ALA A 272 5.04 30.28 6.76
C ALA A 272 4.34 29.23 7.63
N VAL A 273 4.67 27.95 7.47
CA VAL A 273 4.13 26.85 8.28
C VAL A 273 4.65 26.89 9.72
N GLN A 274 5.92 27.32 9.93
CA GLN A 274 6.50 27.46 11.29
C GLN A 274 6.05 28.74 12.01
N ALA A 275 5.58 29.76 11.29
CA ALA A 275 5.13 31.03 11.84
C ALA A 275 3.64 31.08 12.18
N ALA A 276 2.87 30.02 11.93
CA ALA A 276 1.45 29.97 12.31
C ALA A 276 1.33 29.87 13.85
N PRO A 277 0.67 30.82 14.52
CA PRO A 277 0.54 30.80 15.98
C PRO A 277 -0.30 29.57 16.38
N ALA A 278 0.19 28.87 17.42
CA ALA A 278 -0.59 27.83 18.08
C ALA A 278 -1.95 28.44 18.51
N LYS A 279 -3.04 27.88 18.01
CA LYS A 279 -4.38 28.28 18.44
C LYS A 279 -4.57 27.91 19.91
N PRO A 280 -5.15 28.81 20.71
CA PRO A 280 -5.39 28.61 22.14
C PRO A 280 -6.35 27.47 22.43
#